data_497830762850c0834ef91c15dcad3457
#
_entry.id   497830762850c0834ef91c15dcad3457
#
_cell.length_a   1.000
_cell.length_b   1.000
_cell.length_c   1.000
_cell.angle_alpha   90.00
_cell.angle_beta   90.00
_cell.angle_gamma   90.00
#
_symmetry.space_group_name_H-M   'P 1'
#
loop_
_entity.id
_entity.type
_entity.pdbx_description
1 polymer ?
#
loop_
_entity_poly.entity_id
_entity_poly.type
_entity_poly.pdbx_seq_one_letter_code
_entity_poly.pdbx_strand_id
1 'polypeptide(L)'
;MGSGKFNYEATQPPLYYELAGIWWRLGKVCGIHDGYLPYWLRFLNILVVCGLVWLGHWAARLVFPERPFVRLAVPALIAFMSQSVFYSISNDVLSPVCYGLAFIALLYFWHAETPDIRLGIFTGLALAAALLDKMTNLPMYAVSIGFIFWKIRELAKARKLRPALPSFAALFICAGIPAAIWMAWCKSVYGDFTGSHLKADNYGWTLKPAAEWLHHPIFTPGGFWTFLSGNLSTFWQGEMIWHNKPMVLPGTGVFFTVFSLVALAAALPALLSRSSNTIQLQRQALRLGLGGFVAGLAFSALLSVMYDFHDFYYPSRAFPYFTSGRLLLGSLIPVMLLLACGWDRLLDCYGNRVKFLTLVAFISAMIIVEVATDWSIFPNAYNWFHLP
;
A
#
# COMPACT_ATOMS: atom_id res chain seq x y z
N MET A 1 -31.56 -2.44 -5.95
CA MET A 1 -31.06 -1.08 -6.22
C MET A 1 -31.37 -0.24 -5.01
N GLY A 2 -30.38 -0.01 -4.15
CA GLY A 2 -30.52 0.78 -2.93
C GLY A 2 -30.87 2.22 -3.27
N SER A 3 -31.70 2.83 -2.47
CA SER A 3 -32.14 4.20 -2.57
C SER A 3 -30.92 5.14 -2.75
N GLY A 4 -30.84 5.84 -3.86
CA GLY A 4 -29.72 6.68 -4.30
C GLY A 4 -29.40 7.91 -3.42
N LYS A 5 -29.33 7.74 -2.12
CA LYS A 5 -29.13 8.85 -1.20
C LYS A 5 -27.69 9.04 -0.71
N PHE A 6 -26.80 8.04 -0.78
CA PHE A 6 -25.42 8.24 -0.32
C PHE A 6 -24.42 7.46 -1.18
N ASN A 7 -23.50 8.20 -1.79
CA ASN A 7 -22.31 7.62 -2.40
C ASN A 7 -21.30 7.31 -1.27
N TYR A 8 -21.12 6.01 -0.93
CA TYR A 8 -20.18 5.59 0.12
C TYR A 8 -18.71 5.93 -0.22
N GLU A 9 -18.38 6.10 -1.50
CA GLU A 9 -17.06 6.60 -1.92
C GLU A 9 -16.80 8.04 -1.46
N ALA A 10 -17.87 8.82 -1.22
CA ALA A 10 -17.73 10.17 -0.68
C ALA A 10 -17.18 10.23 0.75
N THR A 11 -17.15 9.08 1.47
CA THR A 11 -16.48 8.96 2.77
C THR A 11 -14.96 8.79 2.67
N GLN A 12 -14.45 8.55 1.46
CA GLN A 12 -13.01 8.43 1.25
C GLN A 12 -12.30 9.78 1.38
N PRO A 13 -11.05 9.79 1.88
CA PRO A 13 -10.26 11.01 1.93
C PRO A 13 -10.09 11.67 0.56
N PRO A 14 -9.93 13.01 0.50
CA PRO A 14 -10.16 13.76 -0.73
C PRO A 14 -9.00 13.78 -1.73
N LEU A 15 -7.76 13.45 -1.32
CA LEU A 15 -6.56 13.78 -2.09
C LEU A 15 -6.58 13.25 -3.53
N TYR A 16 -6.86 11.96 -3.71
CA TYR A 16 -6.95 11.37 -5.05
C TYR A 16 -8.10 12.00 -5.86
N TYR A 17 -9.26 12.16 -5.24
CA TYR A 17 -10.45 12.64 -5.93
C TYR A 17 -10.33 14.11 -6.34
N GLU A 18 -9.63 14.95 -5.57
CA GLU A 18 -9.29 16.31 -5.96
C GLU A 18 -8.35 16.34 -7.16
N LEU A 19 -7.30 15.51 -7.16
CA LEU A 19 -6.40 15.38 -8.31
C LEU A 19 -7.14 14.88 -9.55
N ALA A 20 -7.98 13.86 -9.40
CA ALA A 20 -8.80 13.32 -10.48
C ALA A 20 -9.82 14.36 -10.98
N GLY A 21 -10.40 15.16 -10.09
CA GLY A 21 -11.31 16.25 -10.43
C GLY A 21 -10.63 17.36 -11.23
N ILE A 22 -9.41 17.73 -10.87
CA ILE A 22 -8.59 18.71 -11.64
C ILE A 22 -8.28 18.13 -13.03
N TRP A 23 -7.84 16.85 -13.08
CA TRP A 23 -7.54 16.16 -14.32
C TRP A 23 -8.75 16.01 -15.24
N TRP A 24 -9.92 15.73 -14.66
CA TRP A 24 -11.20 15.72 -15.36
C TRP A 24 -11.51 17.08 -16.01
N ARG A 25 -11.38 18.19 -15.24
CA ARG A 25 -11.59 19.55 -15.76
C ARG A 25 -10.64 19.87 -16.91
N LEU A 26 -9.37 19.47 -16.79
CA LEU A 26 -8.39 19.63 -17.86
C LEU A 26 -8.85 18.90 -19.14
N GLY A 27 -9.33 17.67 -19.02
CA GLY A 27 -9.88 16.93 -20.17
C GLY A 27 -11.02 17.66 -20.86
N LYS A 28 -11.95 18.23 -20.09
CA LYS A 28 -13.05 19.06 -20.64
C LYS A 28 -12.53 20.31 -21.36
N VAL A 29 -11.56 21.01 -20.81
CA VAL A 29 -10.93 22.17 -21.47
C VAL A 29 -10.23 21.76 -22.77
N CYS A 30 -9.64 20.57 -22.83
CA CYS A 30 -9.04 20.00 -24.04
C CYS A 30 -10.07 19.47 -25.05
N GLY A 31 -11.38 19.60 -24.79
CA GLY A 31 -12.44 19.18 -25.71
C GLY A 31 -12.74 17.68 -25.66
N ILE A 32 -12.31 16.96 -24.61
CA ILE A 32 -12.64 15.54 -24.45
C ILE A 32 -14.09 15.42 -24.00
N HIS A 33 -14.90 14.70 -24.80
CA HIS A 33 -16.32 14.48 -24.54
C HIS A 33 -16.58 13.44 -23.46
N ASP A 34 -17.77 13.48 -22.89
CA ASP A 34 -18.14 12.71 -21.67
C ASP A 34 -17.88 11.19 -21.78
N GLY A 35 -18.09 10.55 -22.93
CA GLY A 35 -17.79 9.13 -23.12
C GLY A 35 -16.32 8.76 -23.03
N TYR A 36 -15.41 9.69 -23.32
CA TYR A 36 -13.96 9.48 -23.28
C TYR A 36 -13.29 9.95 -21.97
N LEU A 37 -14.01 10.71 -21.15
CA LEU A 37 -13.46 11.23 -19.90
C LEU A 37 -13.03 10.14 -18.90
N PRO A 38 -13.71 8.97 -18.76
CA PRO A 38 -13.21 7.90 -17.92
C PRO A 38 -11.87 7.33 -18.40
N TYR A 39 -11.64 7.27 -19.72
CA TYR A 39 -10.34 6.86 -20.28
C TYR A 39 -9.28 7.92 -20.03
N TRP A 40 -9.63 9.20 -20.18
CA TRP A 40 -8.76 10.31 -19.84
C TRP A 40 -8.31 10.26 -18.37
N LEU A 41 -9.23 9.94 -17.45
CA LEU A 41 -8.88 9.77 -16.02
C LEU A 41 -7.87 8.63 -15.81
N ARG A 42 -7.95 7.54 -16.57
CA ARG A 42 -6.97 6.45 -16.46
C ARG A 42 -5.56 6.86 -16.91
N PHE A 43 -5.42 7.85 -17.79
CA PHE A 43 -4.10 8.40 -18.11
C PHE A 43 -3.42 9.07 -16.91
N LEU A 44 -4.19 9.63 -15.96
CA LEU A 44 -3.63 10.08 -14.69
C LEU A 44 -2.93 8.92 -13.95
N ASN A 45 -3.53 7.74 -13.95
CA ASN A 45 -2.92 6.58 -13.29
C ASN A 45 -1.57 6.20 -13.91
N ILE A 46 -1.39 6.36 -15.21
CA ILE A 46 -0.09 6.12 -15.86
C ILE A 46 0.97 7.04 -15.25
N LEU A 47 0.67 8.32 -15.09
CA LEU A 47 1.60 9.28 -14.47
C LEU A 47 1.89 8.93 -13.01
N VAL A 48 0.86 8.51 -12.26
CA VAL A 48 1.00 8.09 -10.87
C VAL A 48 1.87 6.83 -10.76
N VAL A 49 1.65 5.82 -11.61
CA VAL A 49 2.46 4.58 -11.63
C VAL A 49 3.89 4.85 -12.07
N CYS A 50 4.12 5.73 -13.07
CA CYS A 50 5.48 6.17 -13.44
C CYS A 50 6.19 6.83 -12.25
N GLY A 51 5.49 7.70 -11.53
CA GLY A 51 5.99 8.31 -10.28
C GLY A 51 6.31 7.26 -9.22
N LEU A 52 5.45 6.25 -9.06
CA LEU A 52 5.63 5.15 -8.12
C LEU A 52 6.89 4.32 -8.44
N VAL A 53 7.09 3.96 -9.71
CA VAL A 53 8.29 3.23 -10.17
C VAL A 53 9.56 4.05 -9.90
N TRP A 54 9.51 5.35 -10.19
CA TRP A 54 10.62 6.26 -9.91
C TRP A 54 10.91 6.38 -8.40
N LEU A 55 9.89 6.50 -7.56
CA LEU A 55 10.03 6.50 -6.10
C LEU A 55 10.60 5.18 -5.59
N GLY A 56 10.17 4.05 -6.15
CA GLY A 56 10.74 2.74 -5.85
C GLY A 56 12.23 2.66 -6.16
N HIS A 57 12.64 3.19 -7.32
CA HIS A 57 14.05 3.30 -7.69
C HIS A 57 14.83 4.21 -6.71
N TRP A 58 14.27 5.36 -6.37
CA TRP A 58 14.89 6.30 -5.42
C TRP A 58 15.05 5.68 -4.04
N ALA A 59 14.03 5.03 -3.51
CA ALA A 59 14.09 4.33 -2.23
C ALA A 59 15.13 3.21 -2.24
N ALA A 60 15.18 2.40 -3.31
CA ALA A 60 16.17 1.33 -3.45
C ALA A 60 17.61 1.88 -3.54
N ARG A 61 17.82 2.98 -4.26
CA ARG A 61 19.12 3.65 -4.35
C ARG A 61 19.54 4.26 -3.01
N LEU A 62 18.61 4.82 -2.25
CA LEU A 62 18.87 5.40 -0.93
C LEU A 62 19.27 4.33 0.08
N VAL A 63 18.52 3.20 0.11
CA VAL A 63 18.70 2.17 1.12
C VAL A 63 19.80 1.17 0.76
N PHE A 64 19.95 0.86 -0.53
CA PHE A 64 20.90 -0.16 -1.04
C PHE A 64 21.79 0.39 -2.17
N PRO A 65 22.60 1.45 -1.92
CA PRO A 65 23.41 2.07 -2.97
C PRO A 65 24.40 1.10 -3.64
N GLU A 66 24.94 0.14 -2.88
CA GLU A 66 25.93 -0.83 -3.33
C GLU A 66 25.36 -2.16 -3.85
N ARG A 67 24.00 -2.28 -3.91
CA ARG A 67 23.34 -3.50 -4.36
C ARG A 67 22.60 -3.28 -5.68
N PRO A 68 23.28 -3.45 -6.85
CA PRO A 68 22.69 -3.16 -8.17
C PRO A 68 21.44 -4.02 -8.46
N PHE A 69 21.42 -5.27 -7.99
CA PHE A 69 20.25 -6.13 -8.12
C PHE A 69 19.01 -5.52 -7.42
N VAL A 70 19.11 -5.12 -6.17
CA VAL A 70 17.97 -4.52 -5.42
C VAL A 70 17.49 -3.24 -6.07
N ARG A 71 18.44 -2.40 -6.54
CA ARG A 71 18.14 -1.12 -7.22
C ARG A 71 17.35 -1.30 -8.51
N LEU A 72 17.51 -2.41 -9.21
CA LEU A 72 16.75 -2.74 -10.41
C LEU A 72 15.49 -3.56 -10.08
N ALA A 73 15.58 -4.52 -9.16
CA ALA A 73 14.47 -5.42 -8.84
C ALA A 73 13.27 -4.65 -8.27
N VAL A 74 13.49 -3.68 -7.37
CA VAL A 74 12.39 -2.91 -6.75
C VAL A 74 11.52 -2.19 -7.79
N PRO A 75 12.06 -1.29 -8.64
CA PRO A 75 11.24 -0.61 -9.65
C PRO A 75 10.67 -1.58 -10.68
N ALA A 76 11.38 -2.65 -11.03
CA ALA A 76 10.91 -3.65 -11.98
C ALA A 76 9.70 -4.44 -11.41
N LEU A 77 9.77 -4.89 -10.16
CA LEU A 77 8.64 -5.56 -9.50
C LEU A 77 7.41 -4.65 -9.40
N ILE A 78 7.61 -3.35 -9.17
CA ILE A 78 6.51 -2.37 -9.14
C ILE A 78 5.93 -2.17 -10.55
N ALA A 79 6.79 -2.00 -11.56
CA ALA A 79 6.37 -1.69 -12.92
C ALA A 79 5.57 -2.81 -13.59
N PHE A 80 5.85 -4.06 -13.24
CA PHE A 80 5.21 -5.24 -13.84
C PHE A 80 4.26 -5.96 -12.88
N MET A 81 3.88 -5.32 -11.78
CA MET A 81 2.93 -5.90 -10.83
C MET A 81 1.54 -5.98 -11.42
N SER A 82 0.96 -7.18 -11.46
CA SER A 82 -0.37 -7.48 -12.00
C SER A 82 -1.50 -7.01 -11.09
N GLN A 83 -1.42 -5.76 -10.62
CA GLN A 83 -2.38 -5.23 -9.65
C GLN A 83 -3.49 -4.44 -10.34
N SER A 84 -4.69 -5.00 -10.34
CA SER A 84 -5.87 -4.44 -11.03
C SER A 84 -6.26 -3.01 -10.61
N VAL A 85 -5.87 -2.56 -9.42
CA VAL A 85 -6.14 -1.17 -8.98
C VAL A 85 -5.41 -0.14 -9.81
N PHE A 86 -4.30 -0.49 -10.47
CA PHE A 86 -3.57 0.46 -11.33
C PHE A 86 -4.37 0.85 -12.59
N TYR A 87 -5.37 0.07 -12.96
CA TYR A 87 -6.31 0.37 -14.06
C TYR A 87 -7.59 1.05 -13.59
N SER A 88 -7.88 1.02 -12.29
CA SER A 88 -9.13 1.53 -11.72
C SER A 88 -9.04 3.02 -11.41
N ILE A 89 -10.19 3.70 -11.47
CA ILE A 89 -10.32 5.08 -11.00
C ILE A 89 -10.63 5.03 -9.50
N SER A 90 -9.58 4.90 -8.68
CA SER A 90 -9.70 4.82 -7.23
C SER A 90 -8.45 5.38 -6.54
N ASN A 91 -8.58 5.76 -5.28
CA ASN A 91 -7.47 6.24 -4.47
C ASN A 91 -6.40 5.16 -4.17
N ASP A 92 -6.69 3.90 -4.45
CA ASP A 92 -5.74 2.80 -4.27
C ASP A 92 -4.45 3.00 -5.09
N VAL A 93 -4.54 3.64 -6.27
CA VAL A 93 -3.37 3.86 -7.15
C VAL A 93 -2.41 4.91 -6.60
N LEU A 94 -2.91 5.94 -5.92
CA LEU A 94 -2.09 7.03 -5.37
C LEU A 94 -1.52 6.67 -3.98
N SER A 95 -2.17 5.77 -3.25
CA SER A 95 -1.78 5.36 -1.90
C SER A 95 -0.30 4.94 -1.78
N PRO A 96 0.25 4.06 -2.65
CA PRO A 96 1.67 3.68 -2.57
C PRO A 96 2.64 4.82 -2.89
N VAL A 97 2.21 5.83 -3.68
CA VAL A 97 3.02 7.03 -3.95
C VAL A 97 3.09 7.90 -2.70
N CYS A 98 1.95 8.20 -2.09
CA CYS A 98 1.88 9.05 -0.90
C CYS A 98 2.66 8.44 0.27
N TYR A 99 2.43 7.15 0.57
CA TYR A 99 3.17 6.51 1.64
C TYR A 99 4.63 6.25 1.27
N GLY A 100 4.94 6.00 0.00
CA GLY A 100 6.32 5.90 -0.48
C GLY A 100 7.12 7.19 -0.26
N LEU A 101 6.51 8.35 -0.52
CA LEU A 101 7.08 9.66 -0.18
C LEU A 101 7.28 9.81 1.32
N ALA A 102 6.27 9.45 2.13
CA ALA A 102 6.37 9.50 3.59
C ALA A 102 7.49 8.58 4.11
N PHE A 103 7.61 7.38 3.55
CA PHE A 103 8.68 6.44 3.88
C PHE A 103 10.07 7.01 3.59
N ILE A 104 10.29 7.57 2.40
CA ILE A 104 11.56 8.20 2.03
C ILE A 104 11.85 9.40 2.92
N ALA A 105 10.86 10.25 3.17
CA ALA A 105 10.99 11.41 4.06
C ALA A 105 11.38 11.00 5.48
N LEU A 106 10.75 9.97 6.03
CA LEU A 106 11.08 9.40 7.34
C LEU A 106 12.51 8.86 7.40
N LEU A 107 12.99 8.24 6.32
CA LEU A 107 14.37 7.76 6.27
C LEU A 107 15.37 8.93 6.30
N TYR A 108 15.13 10.00 5.55
CA TYR A 108 15.95 11.23 5.62
C TYR A 108 15.87 11.87 7.00
N PHE A 109 14.67 11.98 7.54
CA PHE A 109 14.43 12.55 8.89
C PHE A 109 15.18 11.76 9.97
N TRP A 110 15.16 10.44 9.85
CA TRP A 110 15.88 9.57 10.77
C TRP A 110 17.39 9.66 10.62
N HIS A 111 17.89 9.71 9.38
CA HIS A 111 19.34 9.73 9.09
C HIS A 111 19.99 11.07 9.46
N ALA A 112 19.23 12.15 9.46
CA ALA A 112 19.73 13.46 9.87
C ALA A 112 20.18 13.44 11.35
N GLU A 113 21.39 13.93 11.63
CA GLU A 113 21.86 14.05 13.03
C GLU A 113 20.95 14.96 13.84
N THR A 114 20.60 16.11 13.28
CA THR A 114 19.62 17.06 13.80
C THR A 114 18.74 17.49 12.63
N PRO A 115 17.50 16.92 12.50
CA PRO A 115 16.62 17.28 11.39
C PRO A 115 16.26 18.77 11.45
N ASP A 116 16.30 19.44 10.31
CA ASP A 116 15.93 20.84 10.17
C ASP A 116 14.40 21.00 9.98
N ILE A 117 13.92 22.25 10.06
CA ILE A 117 12.48 22.55 9.95
C ILE A 117 11.91 22.18 8.59
N ARG A 118 12.67 22.32 7.49
CA ARG A 118 12.22 21.97 6.14
C ARG A 118 11.95 20.47 6.01
N LEU A 119 12.86 19.67 6.57
CA LEU A 119 12.69 18.23 6.60
C LEU A 119 11.48 17.83 7.47
N GLY A 120 11.24 18.54 8.58
CA GLY A 120 10.04 18.38 9.40
C GLY A 120 8.75 18.67 8.63
N ILE A 121 8.68 19.80 7.93
CA ILE A 121 7.54 20.19 7.07
C ILE A 121 7.31 19.10 5.99
N PHE A 122 8.36 18.75 5.25
CA PHE A 122 8.22 17.76 4.16
C PHE A 122 7.73 16.40 4.67
N THR A 123 8.30 15.91 5.77
CA THR A 123 7.89 14.64 6.38
C THR A 123 6.45 14.69 6.88
N GLY A 124 6.06 15.80 7.52
CA GLY A 124 4.70 16.00 8.00
C GLY A 124 3.67 16.05 6.87
N LEU A 125 3.95 16.81 5.80
CA LEU A 125 3.07 16.88 4.63
C LEU A 125 2.96 15.54 3.89
N ALA A 126 4.06 14.77 3.78
CA ALA A 126 4.04 13.45 3.17
C ALA A 126 3.19 12.45 3.98
N LEU A 127 3.27 12.51 5.31
CA LEU A 127 2.42 11.71 6.20
C LEU A 127 0.95 12.14 6.09
N ALA A 128 0.66 13.45 6.05
CA ALA A 128 -0.69 13.96 5.82
C ALA A 128 -1.25 13.47 4.48
N ALA A 129 -0.46 13.56 3.41
CA ALA A 129 -0.86 13.08 2.09
C ALA A 129 -1.22 11.58 2.10
N ALA A 130 -0.41 10.75 2.77
CA ALA A 130 -0.69 9.32 2.89
C ALA A 130 -2.04 9.03 3.59
N LEU A 131 -2.40 9.79 4.62
CA LEU A 131 -3.66 9.63 5.33
C LEU A 131 -4.84 10.23 4.55
N LEU A 132 -4.64 11.42 3.94
CA LEU A 132 -5.67 12.12 3.15
C LEU A 132 -5.91 11.48 1.79
N ASP A 133 -5.05 10.57 1.36
CA ASP A 133 -5.33 9.71 0.22
C ASP A 133 -6.20 8.52 0.61
N LYS A 134 -5.83 7.82 1.71
CA LYS A 134 -6.54 6.59 2.08
C LYS A 134 -6.47 6.30 3.58
N MET A 135 -7.63 6.13 4.22
CA MET A 135 -7.71 5.83 5.65
C MET A 135 -7.10 4.46 6.02
N THR A 136 -7.01 3.53 5.09
CA THR A 136 -6.35 2.24 5.33
C THR A 136 -4.83 2.35 5.49
N ASN A 137 -4.24 3.52 5.25
CA ASN A 137 -2.86 3.84 5.61
C ASN A 137 -2.68 4.14 7.12
N LEU A 138 -3.76 4.22 7.89
CA LEU A 138 -3.71 4.54 9.33
C LEU A 138 -2.77 3.60 10.13
N PRO A 139 -2.75 2.27 9.93
CA PRO A 139 -1.79 1.40 10.61
C PRO A 139 -0.33 1.73 10.30
N MET A 140 -0.02 2.03 9.04
CA MET A 140 1.32 2.42 8.61
C MET A 140 1.71 3.81 9.16
N TYR A 141 0.73 4.72 9.23
CA TYR A 141 0.88 6.02 9.88
C TYR A 141 1.21 5.86 11.37
N ALA A 142 0.52 4.97 12.09
CA ALA A 142 0.79 4.69 13.50
C ALA A 142 2.22 4.14 13.73
N VAL A 143 2.69 3.23 12.87
CA VAL A 143 4.07 2.73 12.90
C VAL A 143 5.06 3.86 12.65
N SER A 144 4.76 4.76 11.70
CA SER A 144 5.60 5.93 11.40
C SER A 144 5.71 6.87 12.60
N ILE A 145 4.62 7.12 13.30
CA ILE A 145 4.62 7.89 14.57
C ILE A 145 5.47 7.21 15.63
N GLY A 146 5.34 5.90 15.81
CA GLY A 146 6.20 5.13 16.73
C GLY A 146 7.69 5.29 16.39
N PHE A 147 8.01 5.31 15.09
CA PHE A 147 9.37 5.51 14.60
C PHE A 147 9.88 6.93 14.88
N ILE A 148 9.03 7.94 14.78
CA ILE A 148 9.34 9.34 15.15
C ILE A 148 9.62 9.46 16.66
N PHE A 149 8.79 8.83 17.51
CA PHE A 149 9.04 8.82 18.95
C PHE A 149 10.36 8.14 19.32
N TRP A 150 10.72 7.09 18.61
CA TRP A 150 12.03 6.48 18.79
C TRP A 150 13.16 7.46 18.45
N LYS A 151 13.06 8.22 17.33
CA LYS A 151 14.05 9.27 17.00
C LYS A 151 14.13 10.35 18.07
N ILE A 152 13.00 10.81 18.61
CA ILE A 152 12.96 11.76 19.74
C ILE A 152 13.77 11.23 20.93
N ARG A 153 13.55 9.96 21.29
CA ARG A 153 14.28 9.31 22.40
C ARG A 153 15.78 9.22 22.13
N GLU A 154 16.20 8.91 20.91
CA GLU A 154 17.63 8.88 20.54
C GLU A 154 18.27 10.26 20.64
N LEU A 155 17.61 11.30 20.11
CA LEU A 155 18.12 12.67 20.19
C LEU A 155 18.15 13.20 21.62
N ALA A 156 17.18 12.83 22.45
CA ALA A 156 17.18 13.16 23.89
C ALA A 156 18.39 12.56 24.62
N LYS A 157 18.68 11.28 24.37
CA LYS A 157 19.86 10.59 24.91
C LYS A 157 21.17 11.23 24.45
N ALA A 158 21.24 11.65 23.19
CA ALA A 158 22.40 12.33 22.61
C ALA A 158 22.50 13.82 22.98
N ARG A 159 21.56 14.36 23.78
CA ARG A 159 21.45 15.80 24.13
C ARG A 159 21.28 16.73 22.89
N LYS A 160 20.82 16.17 21.75
CA LYS A 160 20.59 16.88 20.49
C LYS A 160 19.10 17.21 20.23
N LEU A 161 18.21 16.99 21.21
CA LEU A 161 16.76 17.18 21.02
C LEU A 161 16.37 18.67 20.90
N ARG A 162 16.96 19.57 21.72
CA ARG A 162 16.59 21.00 21.70
C ARG A 162 16.68 21.66 20.32
N PRO A 163 17.81 21.53 19.56
CA PRO A 163 17.88 22.12 18.23
C PRO A 163 16.93 21.48 17.21
N ALA A 164 16.48 20.24 17.43
CA ALA A 164 15.54 19.54 16.55
C ALA A 164 14.06 19.80 16.89
N LEU A 165 13.72 20.44 18.02
CA LEU A 165 12.33 20.70 18.42
C LEU A 165 11.50 21.42 17.35
N PRO A 166 12.01 22.48 16.66
CA PRO A 166 11.22 23.13 15.60
C PRO A 166 10.86 22.20 14.44
N SER A 167 11.74 21.25 14.11
CA SER A 167 11.48 20.25 13.07
C SER A 167 10.36 19.28 13.49
N PHE A 168 10.38 18.79 14.74
CA PHE A 168 9.28 17.96 15.25
C PHE A 168 7.96 18.72 15.35
N ALA A 169 7.98 19.96 15.81
CA ALA A 169 6.78 20.80 15.85
C ALA A 169 6.20 20.97 14.43
N ALA A 170 7.04 21.32 13.46
CA ALA A 170 6.62 21.45 12.05
C ALA A 170 6.05 20.12 11.52
N LEU A 171 6.71 18.98 11.79
CA LEU A 171 6.24 17.67 11.39
C LEU A 171 4.83 17.38 11.95
N PHE A 172 4.64 17.52 13.26
CA PHE A 172 3.34 17.23 13.88
C PHE A 172 2.24 18.19 13.46
N ILE A 173 2.55 19.47 13.26
CA ILE A 173 1.61 20.47 12.75
C ILE A 173 1.19 20.11 11.32
N CYS A 174 2.16 19.88 10.42
CA CYS A 174 1.91 19.56 9.02
C CYS A 174 1.24 18.20 8.81
N ALA A 175 1.49 17.23 9.68
CA ALA A 175 0.82 15.94 9.63
C ALA A 175 -0.57 15.98 10.28
N GLY A 176 -0.69 16.63 11.44
CA GLY A 176 -1.86 16.57 12.29
C GLY A 176 -2.99 17.51 11.86
N ILE A 177 -2.68 18.76 11.46
CA ILE A 177 -3.72 19.73 11.11
C ILE A 177 -4.57 19.27 9.92
N PRO A 178 -4.00 18.87 8.76
CA PRO A 178 -4.81 18.40 7.64
C PRO A 178 -5.64 17.16 7.98
N ALA A 179 -5.07 16.22 8.73
CA ALA A 179 -5.77 15.03 9.21
C ALA A 179 -6.94 15.40 10.14
N ALA A 180 -6.71 16.29 11.10
CA ALA A 180 -7.74 16.77 12.04
C ALA A 180 -8.88 17.49 11.33
N ILE A 181 -8.58 18.35 10.35
CA ILE A 181 -9.61 19.04 9.54
C ILE A 181 -10.49 18.01 8.83
N TRP A 182 -9.90 17.01 8.17
CA TRP A 182 -10.64 15.94 7.50
C TRP A 182 -11.50 15.13 8.48
N MET A 183 -10.93 14.72 9.60
CA MET A 183 -11.67 13.98 10.63
C MET A 183 -12.83 14.79 11.25
N ALA A 184 -12.60 16.08 11.49
CA ALA A 184 -13.65 16.98 11.98
C ALA A 184 -14.77 17.14 10.95
N TRP A 185 -14.43 17.24 9.67
CA TRP A 185 -15.41 17.27 8.59
C TRP A 185 -16.21 15.96 8.52
N CYS A 186 -15.56 14.79 8.55
CA CYS A 186 -16.23 13.49 8.61
C CYS A 186 -17.19 13.43 9.81
N LYS A 187 -16.76 13.88 10.99
CA LYS A 187 -17.61 13.91 12.18
C LYS A 187 -18.84 14.78 12.00
N SER A 188 -18.69 15.93 11.34
CA SER A 188 -19.81 16.86 11.11
C SER A 188 -20.82 16.35 10.07
N VAL A 189 -20.34 15.61 9.05
CA VAL A 189 -21.18 15.17 7.93
C VAL A 189 -21.72 13.76 8.12
N TYR A 190 -20.90 12.84 8.64
CA TYR A 190 -21.21 11.40 8.75
C TYR A 190 -21.48 10.94 10.19
N GLY A 191 -21.22 11.78 11.18
CA GLY A 191 -21.40 11.42 12.58
C GLY A 191 -20.24 10.67 13.23
N ASP A 192 -19.24 10.19 12.47
CA ASP A 192 -18.01 9.57 12.95
C ASP A 192 -16.76 10.20 12.33
N PHE A 193 -15.59 10.01 12.94
CA PHE A 193 -14.33 10.64 12.52
C PHE A 193 -13.73 10.06 11.22
N THR A 194 -14.21 8.93 10.73
CA THR A 194 -13.63 8.21 9.59
C THR A 194 -14.60 7.94 8.45
N GLY A 195 -15.91 8.18 8.67
CA GLY A 195 -16.98 7.79 7.75
C GLY A 195 -17.17 6.28 7.62
N SER A 196 -16.49 5.48 8.46
CA SER A 196 -16.51 4.02 8.36
C SER A 196 -17.83 3.40 8.77
N HIS A 197 -18.58 4.04 9.68
CA HIS A 197 -19.90 3.59 10.11
C HIS A 197 -20.88 3.55 8.94
N LEU A 198 -20.95 4.62 8.16
CA LEU A 198 -21.81 4.68 6.99
C LEU A 198 -21.47 3.59 5.95
N LYS A 199 -20.19 3.26 5.81
CA LYS A 199 -19.75 2.20 4.91
C LYS A 199 -20.17 0.82 5.42
N ALA A 200 -20.00 0.56 6.71
CA ALA A 200 -20.43 -0.69 7.34
C ALA A 200 -21.95 -0.89 7.23
N ASP A 201 -22.73 0.16 7.50
CA ASP A 201 -24.18 0.15 7.37
C ASP A 201 -24.65 -0.12 5.94
N ASN A 202 -24.02 0.52 4.95
CA ASN A 202 -24.34 0.30 3.52
C ASN A 202 -24.09 -1.15 3.07
N TYR A 203 -23.08 -1.81 3.67
CA TYR A 203 -22.79 -3.21 3.40
C TYR A 203 -23.58 -4.18 4.30
N GLY A 204 -24.36 -3.65 5.25
CA GLY A 204 -25.09 -4.46 6.21
C GLY A 204 -24.19 -5.18 7.21
N TRP A 205 -22.97 -4.70 7.41
CA TRP A 205 -22.04 -5.27 8.39
C TRP A 205 -22.38 -4.84 9.80
N THR A 206 -22.32 -5.76 10.75
CA THR A 206 -22.57 -5.47 12.16
C THR A 206 -21.35 -5.80 13.00
N LEU A 207 -21.14 -5.02 14.08
CA LEU A 207 -20.05 -5.29 15.02
C LEU A 207 -20.39 -6.51 15.88
N LYS A 208 -19.46 -7.46 15.95
CA LYS A 208 -19.57 -8.62 16.87
C LYS A 208 -19.25 -8.19 18.30
N PRO A 209 -19.90 -8.80 19.30
CA PRO A 209 -19.49 -8.68 20.70
C PRO A 209 -18.02 -9.08 20.88
N ALA A 210 -17.26 -8.33 21.69
CA ALA A 210 -15.84 -8.60 21.91
C ALA A 210 -15.56 -10.03 22.42
N ALA A 211 -16.49 -10.65 23.12
CA ALA A 211 -16.39 -12.03 23.58
C ALA A 211 -16.29 -13.05 22.44
N GLU A 212 -16.81 -12.74 21.26
CA GLU A 212 -16.79 -13.62 20.08
C GLU A 212 -15.51 -13.48 19.25
N TRP A 213 -14.71 -12.42 19.47
CA TRP A 213 -13.53 -12.14 18.65
C TRP A 213 -12.51 -13.28 18.68
N LEU A 214 -12.27 -13.87 19.87
CA LEU A 214 -11.32 -14.97 20.04
C LEU A 214 -11.77 -16.30 19.43
N HIS A 215 -13.07 -16.43 19.09
CA HIS A 215 -13.62 -17.62 18.44
C HIS A 215 -13.52 -17.55 16.90
N HIS A 216 -12.95 -16.46 16.37
CA HIS A 216 -12.85 -16.29 14.92
C HIS A 216 -11.90 -17.35 14.31
N PRO A 217 -12.25 -17.96 13.15
CA PRO A 217 -11.43 -19.00 12.51
C PRO A 217 -10.00 -18.58 12.17
N ILE A 218 -9.72 -17.28 12.08
CA ILE A 218 -8.38 -16.75 11.82
C ILE A 218 -7.34 -17.23 12.86
N PHE A 219 -7.77 -17.59 14.06
CA PHE A 219 -6.90 -18.08 15.14
C PHE A 219 -6.62 -19.58 15.03
N THR A 220 -7.21 -20.28 14.06
CA THR A 220 -6.82 -21.65 13.71
C THR A 220 -5.68 -21.64 12.69
N PRO A 221 -4.80 -22.68 12.65
CA PRO A 221 -3.74 -22.74 11.64
C PRO A 221 -4.25 -22.65 10.21
N GLY A 222 -5.36 -23.34 9.89
CA GLY A 222 -5.98 -23.29 8.56
C GLY A 222 -6.57 -21.93 8.23
N GLY A 223 -7.29 -21.31 9.18
CA GLY A 223 -7.86 -19.97 8.98
C GLY A 223 -6.79 -18.88 8.86
N PHE A 224 -5.73 -18.96 9.66
CA PHE A 224 -4.59 -18.05 9.53
C PHE A 224 -3.90 -18.18 8.16
N TRP A 225 -3.71 -19.41 7.69
CA TRP A 225 -3.16 -19.65 6.35
C TRP A 225 -4.06 -19.07 5.25
N THR A 226 -5.36 -19.31 5.33
CA THR A 226 -6.35 -18.76 4.38
C THR A 226 -6.29 -17.22 4.35
N PHE A 227 -6.27 -16.59 5.52
CA PHE A 227 -6.14 -15.15 5.65
C PHE A 227 -4.83 -14.61 5.07
N LEU A 228 -3.69 -15.20 5.45
CA LEU A 228 -2.37 -14.72 5.03
C LEU A 228 -2.16 -14.93 3.53
N SER A 229 -2.43 -16.14 3.02
CA SER A 229 -2.26 -16.45 1.60
C SER A 229 -3.21 -15.64 0.72
N GLY A 230 -4.45 -15.42 1.18
CA GLY A 230 -5.41 -14.56 0.49
C GLY A 230 -4.92 -13.13 0.37
N ASN A 231 -4.43 -12.53 1.47
CA ASN A 231 -3.88 -11.17 1.44
C ASN A 231 -2.62 -11.06 0.55
N LEU A 232 -1.72 -12.03 0.61
CA LEU A 232 -0.52 -12.03 -0.24
C LEU A 232 -0.86 -12.24 -1.72
N SER A 233 -1.80 -13.14 -2.04
CA SER A 233 -2.25 -13.36 -3.41
C SER A 233 -2.88 -12.09 -3.98
N THR A 234 -3.84 -11.49 -3.28
CA THR A 234 -4.55 -10.29 -3.74
C THR A 234 -3.66 -9.03 -3.71
N PHE A 235 -2.63 -9.00 -2.88
CA PHE A 235 -1.61 -7.96 -2.92
C PHE A 235 -0.88 -7.93 -4.28
N TRP A 236 -0.56 -9.10 -4.86
CA TRP A 236 0.12 -9.18 -6.14
C TRP A 236 -0.80 -9.01 -7.36
N GLN A 237 -1.98 -9.61 -7.31
CA GLN A 237 -2.85 -9.79 -8.49
C GLN A 237 -4.12 -8.94 -8.46
N GLY A 238 -4.43 -8.30 -7.30
CA GLY A 238 -5.69 -7.59 -7.11
C GLY A 238 -6.88 -8.53 -6.88
N GLU A 239 -8.07 -7.96 -6.99
CA GLU A 239 -9.35 -8.60 -6.63
C GLU A 239 -10.39 -8.41 -7.75
N MET A 240 -9.94 -8.28 -8.99
CA MET A 240 -10.84 -8.03 -10.10
C MET A 240 -11.74 -9.24 -10.36
N ILE A 241 -13.04 -8.99 -10.51
CA ILE A 241 -14.05 -9.98 -10.87
C ILE A 241 -14.65 -9.56 -12.20
N TRP A 242 -14.69 -10.47 -13.16
CA TRP A 242 -15.30 -10.27 -14.47
C TRP A 242 -16.34 -11.34 -14.71
N HIS A 243 -17.59 -10.96 -15.01
CA HIS A 243 -18.72 -11.88 -15.19
C HIS A 243 -18.83 -12.93 -14.05
N ASN A 244 -18.73 -12.50 -12.79
CA ASN A 244 -18.79 -13.33 -11.58
C ASN A 244 -17.63 -14.36 -11.47
N LYS A 245 -16.55 -14.19 -12.23
CA LYS A 245 -15.34 -15.02 -12.12
C LYS A 245 -14.16 -14.17 -11.67
N PRO A 246 -13.38 -14.62 -10.67
CA PRO A 246 -12.13 -13.95 -10.32
C PRO A 246 -11.17 -13.94 -11.51
N MET A 247 -10.58 -12.79 -11.79
CA MET A 247 -9.56 -12.61 -12.81
C MET A 247 -8.19 -13.03 -12.27
N VAL A 248 -8.02 -14.32 -12.02
CA VAL A 248 -6.79 -14.89 -11.46
C VAL A 248 -6.56 -16.27 -12.09
N LEU A 249 -5.36 -16.51 -12.58
CA LEU A 249 -4.99 -17.83 -13.09
C LEU A 249 -4.82 -18.83 -11.92
N PRO A 250 -5.29 -20.07 -12.05
CA PRO A 250 -5.09 -21.09 -11.04
C PRO A 250 -3.61 -21.28 -10.69
N GLY A 251 -3.29 -21.34 -9.40
CA GLY A 251 -1.93 -21.58 -8.90
C GLY A 251 -1.04 -20.34 -8.76
N THR A 252 -1.32 -19.23 -9.46
CA THR A 252 -0.48 -18.03 -9.37
C THR A 252 -0.52 -17.40 -7.97
N GLY A 253 -1.66 -17.44 -7.29
CA GLY A 253 -1.78 -16.97 -5.90
C GLY A 253 -0.85 -17.73 -4.95
N VAL A 254 -0.73 -19.06 -5.11
CA VAL A 254 0.21 -19.88 -4.33
C VAL A 254 1.65 -19.49 -4.67
N PHE A 255 1.97 -19.33 -5.94
CA PHE A 255 3.30 -18.92 -6.40
C PHE A 255 3.75 -17.60 -5.77
N PHE A 256 2.93 -16.56 -5.84
CA PHE A 256 3.25 -15.26 -5.26
C PHE A 256 3.30 -15.29 -3.72
N THR A 257 2.45 -16.10 -3.10
CA THR A 257 2.47 -16.31 -1.64
C THR A 257 3.78 -16.94 -1.19
N VAL A 258 4.17 -18.05 -1.83
CA VAL A 258 5.42 -18.76 -1.50
C VAL A 258 6.63 -17.87 -1.76
N PHE A 259 6.69 -17.19 -2.91
CA PHE A 259 7.75 -16.24 -3.22
C PHE A 259 7.87 -15.16 -2.13
N SER A 260 6.75 -14.56 -1.74
CA SER A 260 6.74 -13.51 -0.71
C SER A 260 7.25 -14.02 0.63
N LEU A 261 6.76 -15.17 1.09
CA LEU A 261 7.16 -15.74 2.37
C LEU A 261 8.65 -16.12 2.40
N VAL A 262 9.14 -16.75 1.33
CA VAL A 262 10.55 -17.14 1.21
C VAL A 262 11.46 -15.91 1.17
N ALA A 263 11.11 -14.90 0.38
CA ALA A 263 11.88 -13.66 0.30
C ALA A 263 11.84 -12.87 1.62
N LEU A 264 10.68 -12.77 2.29
CA LEU A 264 10.57 -12.13 3.60
C LEU A 264 11.41 -12.86 4.66
N ALA A 265 11.37 -14.20 4.70
CA ALA A 265 12.18 -15.00 5.61
C ALA A 265 13.68 -14.78 5.36
N ALA A 266 14.13 -14.73 4.10
CA ALA A 266 15.51 -14.45 3.75
C ALA A 266 15.97 -13.02 4.07
N ALA A 267 15.05 -12.06 4.17
CA ALA A 267 15.36 -10.70 4.61
C ALA A 267 15.58 -10.58 6.12
N LEU A 268 15.07 -11.51 6.95
CA LEU A 268 15.14 -11.43 8.42
C LEU A 268 16.58 -11.25 8.97
N PRO A 269 17.63 -11.94 8.49
CA PRO A 269 18.98 -11.71 8.98
C PRO A 269 19.47 -10.27 8.78
N ALA A 270 19.01 -9.57 7.72
CA ALA A 270 19.37 -8.17 7.51
C ALA A 270 18.74 -7.23 8.56
N LEU A 271 17.56 -7.59 9.07
CA LEU A 271 16.88 -6.86 10.14
C LEU A 271 17.59 -7.00 11.49
N LEU A 272 18.30 -8.10 11.71
CA LEU A 272 18.94 -8.47 12.99
C LEU A 272 20.42 -8.06 13.05
N SER A 273 21.07 -7.79 11.92
CA SER A 273 22.49 -7.44 11.84
C SER A 273 22.86 -6.19 12.65
N ARG A 274 23.98 -6.21 13.36
CA ARG A 274 24.42 -5.14 14.30
C ARG A 274 25.59 -4.28 13.79
N SER A 275 26.01 -4.35 12.54
CA SER A 275 27.22 -3.71 12.01
C SER A 275 26.97 -2.37 11.31
N SER A 276 27.97 -1.47 11.29
CA SER A 276 28.17 -0.15 10.59
C SER A 276 26.98 0.80 10.27
N ASN A 277 27.27 2.10 10.02
CA ASN A 277 26.25 3.16 9.76
C ASN A 277 25.41 2.91 8.50
N THR A 278 25.99 2.42 7.40
CA THR A 278 25.24 2.09 6.17
C THR A 278 24.24 0.97 6.41
N ILE A 279 24.63 -0.02 7.23
CA ILE A 279 23.75 -1.12 7.66
C ILE A 279 22.65 -0.61 8.60
N GLN A 280 22.90 0.49 9.33
CA GLN A 280 21.87 1.08 10.19
C GLN A 280 20.69 1.63 9.40
N LEU A 281 20.91 2.41 8.33
CA LEU A 281 19.83 2.92 7.47
C LEU A 281 19.05 1.79 6.80
N GLN A 282 19.76 0.78 6.25
CA GLN A 282 19.13 -0.41 5.67
C GLN A 282 18.22 -1.11 6.67
N ARG A 283 18.71 -1.37 7.87
CA ARG A 283 17.96 -2.03 8.94
C ARG A 283 16.73 -1.23 9.36
N GLN A 284 16.84 0.09 9.46
CA GLN A 284 15.71 0.96 9.82
C GLN A 284 14.66 0.98 8.72
N ALA A 285 15.08 1.09 7.46
CA ALA A 285 14.19 1.03 6.31
C ALA A 285 13.42 -0.31 6.27
N LEU A 286 14.14 -1.42 6.45
CA LEU A 286 13.52 -2.75 6.47
C LEU A 286 12.59 -2.93 7.68
N ARG A 287 12.94 -2.41 8.88
CA ARG A 287 12.08 -2.46 10.07
C ARG A 287 10.83 -1.63 9.92
N LEU A 288 10.94 -0.41 9.38
CA LEU A 288 9.79 0.44 9.10
C LEU A 288 8.87 -0.22 8.06
N GLY A 289 9.45 -0.81 7.02
CA GLY A 289 8.72 -1.53 5.99
C GLY A 289 7.99 -2.75 6.53
N LEU A 290 8.70 -3.61 7.27
CA LEU A 290 8.09 -4.79 7.89
C LEU A 290 7.02 -4.40 8.91
N GLY A 291 7.30 -3.40 9.75
CA GLY A 291 6.34 -2.90 10.73
C GLY A 291 5.07 -2.38 10.10
N GLY A 292 5.18 -1.57 9.03
CA GLY A 292 4.03 -1.07 8.26
C GLY A 292 3.21 -2.19 7.62
N PHE A 293 3.89 -3.16 7.00
CA PHE A 293 3.23 -4.31 6.38
C PHE A 293 2.50 -5.19 7.40
N VAL A 294 3.16 -5.53 8.50
CA VAL A 294 2.55 -6.32 9.60
C VAL A 294 1.39 -5.56 10.24
N ALA A 295 1.51 -4.24 10.45
CA ALA A 295 0.42 -3.43 10.98
C ALA A 295 -0.79 -3.40 10.02
N GLY A 296 -0.56 -3.34 8.71
CA GLY A 296 -1.62 -3.43 7.69
C GLY A 296 -2.31 -4.80 7.73
N LEU A 297 -1.55 -5.91 7.79
CA LEU A 297 -2.11 -7.25 7.96
C LEU A 297 -2.90 -7.37 9.27
N ALA A 298 -2.36 -6.87 10.39
CA ALA A 298 -3.06 -6.87 11.67
C ALA A 298 -4.36 -6.06 11.63
N PHE A 299 -4.39 -4.95 10.90
CA PHE A 299 -5.61 -4.18 10.67
C PHE A 299 -6.65 -4.96 9.86
N SER A 300 -6.24 -5.64 8.78
CA SER A 300 -7.15 -6.51 8.00
C SER A 300 -7.65 -7.70 8.83
N ALA A 301 -6.81 -8.26 9.69
CA ALA A 301 -7.20 -9.29 10.65
C ALA A 301 -8.23 -8.75 11.68
N LEU A 302 -7.99 -7.55 12.19
CA LEU A 302 -8.92 -6.88 13.12
C LEU A 302 -10.28 -6.66 12.47
N LEU A 303 -10.34 -6.18 11.23
CA LEU A 303 -11.60 -6.04 10.48
C LEU A 303 -12.31 -7.37 10.30
N SER A 304 -11.59 -8.46 10.01
CA SER A 304 -12.14 -9.81 9.91
C SER A 304 -12.83 -10.27 11.20
N VAL A 305 -12.19 -9.99 12.33
CA VAL A 305 -12.62 -10.43 13.65
C VAL A 305 -13.78 -9.60 14.19
N MET A 306 -13.74 -8.26 13.93
CA MET A 306 -14.70 -7.31 14.50
C MET A 306 -16.09 -7.37 13.87
N TYR A 307 -16.18 -7.67 12.56
CA TYR A 307 -17.45 -7.58 11.83
C TYR A 307 -18.07 -8.94 11.55
N ASP A 308 -19.41 -9.01 11.69
CA ASP A 308 -20.24 -10.01 11.03
C ASP A 308 -20.64 -9.45 9.66
N PHE A 309 -20.24 -10.14 8.61
CA PHE A 309 -20.45 -9.72 7.23
C PHE A 309 -21.80 -10.17 6.66
N HIS A 310 -22.56 -10.94 7.42
CA HIS A 310 -23.84 -11.51 7.01
C HIS A 310 -23.78 -12.21 5.63
N ASP A 311 -24.77 -11.98 4.78
CA ASP A 311 -24.87 -12.53 3.44
C ASP A 311 -24.19 -11.66 2.37
N PHE A 312 -23.26 -10.78 2.79
CA PHE A 312 -22.49 -9.98 1.86
C PHE A 312 -21.63 -10.88 0.97
N TYR A 313 -21.38 -10.45 -0.29
CA TYR A 313 -20.70 -11.29 -1.27
C TYR A 313 -19.25 -11.61 -0.85
N TYR A 314 -18.52 -10.61 -0.32
CA TYR A 314 -17.11 -10.77 0.09
C TYR A 314 -16.63 -9.57 0.91
N PRO A 315 -16.11 -9.79 2.13
CA PRO A 315 -16.14 -11.03 2.90
C PRO A 315 -17.58 -11.43 3.29
N SER A 316 -17.80 -12.68 3.73
CA SER A 316 -19.12 -13.23 4.09
C SER A 316 -19.05 -14.10 5.34
N ARG A 317 -20.19 -14.54 5.88
CA ARG A 317 -20.19 -15.52 6.99
C ARG A 317 -19.49 -16.84 6.63
N ALA A 318 -19.63 -17.30 5.38
CA ALA A 318 -18.96 -18.51 4.91
C ALA A 318 -17.45 -18.31 4.71
N PHE A 319 -17.03 -17.07 4.40
CA PHE A 319 -15.63 -16.70 4.23
C PHE A 319 -15.34 -15.41 5.02
N PRO A 320 -15.18 -15.50 6.37
CA PRO A 320 -15.11 -14.33 7.23
C PRO A 320 -13.72 -13.68 7.27
N TYR A 321 -12.98 -13.74 6.19
CA TYR A 321 -11.63 -13.23 6.12
C TYR A 321 -11.56 -11.99 5.22
N PHE A 322 -11.06 -10.90 5.74
CA PHE A 322 -10.80 -9.68 5.00
C PHE A 322 -9.44 -9.81 4.29
N THR A 323 -9.44 -10.41 3.11
CA THR A 323 -8.22 -10.73 2.36
C THR A 323 -7.98 -9.78 1.19
N SER A 324 -8.23 -8.49 1.41
CA SER A 324 -8.09 -7.43 0.42
C SER A 324 -6.67 -6.86 0.41
N GLY A 325 -5.78 -7.48 -0.35
CA GLY A 325 -4.35 -7.08 -0.44
C GLY A 325 -4.14 -5.66 -0.97
N ARG A 326 -5.11 -5.07 -1.70
CA ARG A 326 -5.06 -3.66 -2.11
C ARG A 326 -4.98 -2.69 -0.93
N LEU A 327 -5.45 -3.09 0.25
CA LEU A 327 -5.36 -2.27 1.45
C LEU A 327 -3.91 -2.19 1.99
N LEU A 328 -3.04 -3.10 1.56
CA LEU A 328 -1.63 -3.14 1.92
C LEU A 328 -0.76 -2.33 0.94
N LEU A 329 -1.32 -1.83 -0.18
CA LEU A 329 -0.55 -1.15 -1.22
C LEU A 329 0.14 0.12 -0.74
N GLY A 330 -0.35 0.79 0.29
CA GLY A 330 0.41 1.87 0.90
C GLY A 330 1.84 1.45 1.27
N SER A 331 2.04 0.21 1.70
CA SER A 331 3.37 -0.31 2.03
C SER A 331 4.15 -0.89 0.83
N LEU A 332 3.70 -0.69 -0.42
CA LEU A 332 4.26 -1.33 -1.60
C LEU A 332 5.78 -1.11 -1.74
N ILE A 333 6.26 0.12 -1.72
CA ILE A 333 7.70 0.42 -1.85
C ILE A 333 8.52 -0.26 -0.75
N PRO A 334 8.22 -0.08 0.56
CA PRO A 334 8.98 -0.77 1.60
C PRO A 334 8.87 -2.29 1.56
N VAL A 335 7.74 -2.86 1.12
CA VAL A 335 7.61 -4.31 0.94
C VAL A 335 8.47 -4.80 -0.22
N MET A 336 8.48 -4.09 -1.35
CA MET A 336 9.35 -4.46 -2.48
C MET A 336 10.85 -4.36 -2.12
N LEU A 337 11.24 -3.42 -1.25
CA LEU A 337 12.59 -3.38 -0.70
C LEU A 337 12.91 -4.63 0.15
N LEU A 338 11.98 -5.08 0.97
CA LEU A 338 12.13 -6.31 1.77
C LEU A 338 12.28 -7.54 0.87
N LEU A 339 11.37 -7.69 -0.10
CA LEU A 339 11.37 -8.83 -1.03
C LEU A 339 12.64 -8.87 -1.89
N ALA A 340 13.02 -7.73 -2.47
CA ALA A 340 14.23 -7.64 -3.28
C ALA A 340 15.51 -7.87 -2.45
N CYS A 341 15.56 -7.38 -1.20
CA CYS A 341 16.67 -7.65 -0.29
C CYS A 341 16.78 -9.14 0.05
N GLY A 342 15.66 -9.79 0.38
CA GLY A 342 15.62 -11.22 0.65
C GLY A 342 16.02 -12.04 -0.56
N TRP A 343 15.50 -11.70 -1.73
CA TRP A 343 15.84 -12.37 -2.98
C TRP A 343 17.32 -12.22 -3.33
N ASP A 344 17.90 -11.01 -3.22
CA ASP A 344 19.33 -10.77 -3.41
C ASP A 344 20.18 -11.66 -2.51
N ARG A 345 19.78 -11.82 -1.24
CA ARG A 345 20.48 -12.68 -0.27
C ARG A 345 20.36 -14.16 -0.58
N LEU A 346 19.18 -14.63 -0.98
CA LEU A 346 18.97 -16.04 -1.36
C LEU A 346 19.91 -16.47 -2.50
N LEU A 347 20.21 -15.55 -3.39
CA LEU A 347 21.00 -15.80 -4.57
C LEU A 347 22.46 -15.31 -4.46
N ASP A 348 22.93 -14.88 -3.28
CA ASP A 348 24.30 -14.36 -3.11
C ASP A 348 25.40 -15.36 -3.51
N CYS A 349 25.15 -16.67 -3.31
CA CYS A 349 26.09 -17.72 -3.68
C CYS A 349 26.18 -17.99 -5.20
N TYR A 350 25.19 -17.55 -6.00
CA TYR A 350 25.15 -17.85 -7.44
C TYR A 350 25.68 -16.74 -8.35
N GLY A 351 26.04 -15.59 -7.77
CA GLY A 351 26.57 -14.46 -8.50
C GLY A 351 25.51 -13.63 -9.27
N ASN A 352 25.94 -12.45 -9.76
CA ASN A 352 25.02 -11.46 -10.32
C ASN A 352 24.27 -11.92 -11.58
N ARG A 353 24.90 -12.74 -12.44
CA ARG A 353 24.22 -13.23 -13.66
C ARG A 353 22.96 -14.01 -13.33
N VAL A 354 23.04 -14.92 -12.37
CA VAL A 354 21.87 -15.73 -11.94
C VAL A 354 20.81 -14.83 -11.34
N LYS A 355 21.18 -13.86 -10.50
CA LYS A 355 20.22 -12.90 -9.91
C LYS A 355 19.43 -12.16 -10.99
N PHE A 356 20.09 -11.62 -12.02
CA PHE A 356 19.40 -10.91 -13.09
C PHE A 356 18.59 -11.83 -14.00
N LEU A 357 19.08 -13.04 -14.29
CA LEU A 357 18.32 -14.01 -15.07
C LEU A 357 17.03 -14.44 -14.35
N THR A 358 17.09 -14.70 -13.04
CA THR A 358 15.89 -15.01 -12.25
C THR A 358 14.93 -13.85 -12.18
N LEU A 359 15.41 -12.60 -12.09
CA LEU A 359 14.57 -11.41 -12.15
C LEU A 359 13.84 -11.31 -13.50
N VAL A 360 14.56 -11.48 -14.62
CA VAL A 360 13.96 -11.46 -15.96
C VAL A 360 12.92 -12.57 -16.09
N ALA A 361 13.24 -13.79 -15.65
CA ALA A 361 12.29 -14.90 -15.68
C ALA A 361 11.03 -14.61 -14.85
N PHE A 362 11.18 -14.04 -13.65
CA PHE A 362 10.04 -13.67 -12.79
C PHE A 362 9.18 -12.59 -13.43
N ILE A 363 9.78 -11.53 -13.99
CA ILE A 363 9.05 -10.47 -14.69
C ILE A 363 8.34 -11.02 -15.92
N SER A 364 9.01 -11.88 -16.70
CA SER A 364 8.37 -12.56 -17.84
C SER A 364 7.16 -13.37 -17.40
N ALA A 365 7.25 -14.09 -16.27
CA ALA A 365 6.14 -14.81 -15.69
C ALA A 365 4.99 -13.86 -15.28
N MET A 366 5.30 -12.69 -14.67
CA MET A 366 4.31 -11.67 -14.31
C MET A 366 3.58 -11.17 -15.57
N ILE A 367 4.31 -10.84 -16.64
CA ILE A 367 3.74 -10.38 -17.91
C ILE A 367 2.84 -11.46 -18.51
N ILE A 368 3.29 -12.72 -18.53
CA ILE A 368 2.50 -13.84 -19.05
C ILE A 368 1.22 -14.03 -18.25
N VAL A 369 1.30 -13.96 -16.92
CA VAL A 369 0.13 -14.04 -16.03
C VAL A 369 -0.86 -12.93 -16.33
N GLU A 370 -0.39 -11.69 -16.45
CA GLU A 370 -1.23 -10.53 -16.76
C GLU A 370 -1.93 -10.68 -18.11
N VAL A 371 -1.16 -10.93 -19.17
CA VAL A 371 -1.72 -11.11 -20.52
C VAL A 371 -2.72 -12.26 -20.57
N ALA A 372 -2.40 -13.39 -19.93
CA ALA A 372 -3.32 -14.54 -19.90
C ALA A 372 -4.59 -14.27 -19.07
N THR A 373 -4.48 -13.49 -17.99
CA THR A 373 -5.63 -13.09 -17.19
C THR A 373 -6.55 -12.15 -17.95
N ASP A 374 -5.99 -11.16 -18.63
CA ASP A 374 -6.75 -10.12 -19.32
C ASP A 374 -7.20 -10.55 -20.74
N TRP A 375 -6.68 -11.67 -21.24
CA TRP A 375 -6.99 -12.13 -22.61
C TRP A 375 -8.48 -12.22 -22.90
N SER A 376 -9.27 -12.69 -21.93
CA SER A 376 -10.72 -12.81 -22.04
C SER A 376 -11.47 -11.47 -22.11
N ILE A 377 -10.84 -10.38 -21.67
CA ILE A 377 -11.40 -9.03 -21.69
C ILE A 377 -11.21 -8.39 -23.07
N PHE A 378 -10.07 -8.60 -23.71
CA PHE A 378 -9.75 -7.97 -24.99
C PHE A 378 -10.76 -8.26 -26.11
N PRO A 379 -11.23 -9.50 -26.33
CA PRO A 379 -12.22 -9.80 -27.38
C PRO A 379 -13.67 -9.54 -26.93
N ASN A 380 -13.89 -8.99 -25.72
CA ASN A 380 -15.24 -8.83 -25.20
C ASN A 380 -15.93 -7.60 -25.79
N ALA A 381 -17.22 -7.73 -26.19
CA ALA A 381 -18.02 -6.64 -26.74
C ALA A 381 -18.19 -5.43 -25.80
N TYR A 382 -17.99 -5.63 -24.47
CA TYR A 382 -17.99 -4.53 -23.50
C TYR A 382 -16.64 -3.79 -23.40
N ASN A 383 -15.60 -4.28 -24.08
CA ASN A 383 -14.36 -3.55 -24.20
C ASN A 383 -14.51 -2.47 -25.29
N TRP A 384 -14.42 -1.20 -24.89
CA TRP A 384 -14.58 -0.06 -25.80
C TRP A 384 -13.59 -0.06 -26.99
N PHE A 385 -12.38 -0.60 -26.79
CA PHE A 385 -11.34 -0.70 -27.81
C PHE A 385 -11.31 -2.07 -28.50
N HIS A 386 -12.30 -2.90 -28.26
CA HIS A 386 -12.44 -4.16 -28.95
C HIS A 386 -12.57 -3.91 -30.46
N LEU A 387 -11.69 -4.49 -31.23
CA LEU A 387 -11.77 -4.53 -32.67
C LEU A 387 -12.67 -5.72 -33.07
N PRO A 388 -13.67 -5.53 -33.92
CA PRO A 388 -14.55 -6.61 -34.36
C PRO A 388 -13.80 -7.71 -35.10
#